data_d5bff0391830711d3912574b2c1cdcbd
#
_entry.id   d5bff0391830711d3912574b2c1cdcbd
#
_cell.length_a   1.000
_cell.length_b   1.000
_cell.length_c   1.000
_cell.angle_alpha   90.00
_cell.angle_beta   90.00
_cell.angle_gamma   90.00
#
_symmetry.space_group_name_H-M   'P 1'
#
loop_
_entity.id
_entity.type
_entity.pdbx_description
1 polymer ?
#
loop_
_entity_poly.entity_id
_entity_poly.type
_entity_poly.pdbx_seq_one_letter_code
_entity_poly.pdbx_strand_id
1 'polypeptide(L)'
;LDDLDKTLLTETIMNNDQKDRYKNILKKQYQNLAYEIKNETIDGDKATVEVEIKVYDYYKINMASETYYSDNQDEFKNGDTMDIVKYNDYKLDELDKAKDKVTYTLNLTLHKEDDKWILDDLTDVEISKLHGLYAY
;
A
#
# COMPACT_ATOMS: atom_id res chain seq x y z
N LEU A 1 2.72 -9.64 -7.84
CA LEU A 1 1.71 -9.10 -8.77
C LEU A 1 0.31 -9.60 -8.45
N ASP A 2 0.16 -10.88 -8.06
CA ASP A 2 -1.16 -11.43 -7.69
C ASP A 2 -1.74 -10.72 -6.45
N ASP A 3 -0.90 -10.35 -5.50
CA ASP A 3 -1.34 -9.61 -4.30
C ASP A 3 -1.77 -8.18 -4.65
N LEU A 4 -1.09 -7.56 -5.62
CA LEU A 4 -1.50 -6.26 -6.14
C LEU A 4 -2.85 -6.32 -6.84
N ASP A 5 -3.10 -7.37 -7.62
CA ASP A 5 -4.38 -7.55 -8.31
C ASP A 5 -5.52 -7.76 -7.32
N LYS A 6 -5.30 -8.53 -6.25
CA LYS A 6 -6.29 -8.72 -5.20
C LYS A 6 -6.62 -7.41 -4.49
N THR A 7 -5.62 -6.60 -4.16
CA THR A 7 -5.81 -5.29 -3.54
C THR A 7 -6.65 -4.38 -4.43
N LEU A 8 -6.37 -4.35 -5.73
CA LEU A 8 -7.11 -3.54 -6.69
C LEU A 8 -8.57 -3.96 -6.82
N LEU A 9 -8.84 -5.26 -6.76
CA LEU A 9 -10.21 -5.79 -6.90
C LEU A 9 -11.07 -5.51 -5.68
N THR A 10 -10.49 -5.38 -4.50
CA THR A 10 -11.24 -5.24 -3.23
C THR A 10 -11.44 -3.80 -2.79
N GLU A 11 -10.59 -2.85 -3.22
CA GLU A 11 -10.58 -1.52 -2.64
C GLU A 11 -11.26 -0.44 -3.47
N THR A 12 -11.29 -0.54 -4.79
CA THR A 12 -11.75 0.58 -5.62
C THR A 12 -12.26 0.12 -6.97
N ILE A 13 -13.38 0.74 -7.41
CA ILE A 13 -13.88 0.56 -8.77
C ILE A 13 -13.04 1.43 -9.71
N MET A 14 -12.17 0.82 -10.49
CA MET A 14 -11.29 1.50 -11.44
C MET A 14 -11.44 0.91 -12.84
N ASN A 15 -11.29 1.76 -13.87
CA ASN A 15 -11.15 1.29 -15.24
C ASN A 15 -9.74 0.69 -15.46
N ASN A 16 -9.50 0.08 -16.63
CA ASN A 16 -8.23 -0.61 -16.88
C ASN A 16 -7.03 0.33 -16.86
N ASP A 17 -7.15 1.54 -17.40
CA ASP A 17 -6.06 2.53 -17.40
C ASP A 17 -5.73 2.95 -15.97
N GLN A 18 -6.72 3.15 -15.13
CA GLN A 18 -6.55 3.50 -13.72
C GLN A 18 -5.91 2.36 -12.93
N LYS A 19 -6.29 1.12 -13.21
CA LYS A 19 -5.66 -0.05 -12.59
C LYS A 19 -4.17 -0.12 -12.94
N ASP A 20 -3.82 0.14 -14.18
CA ASP A 20 -2.43 0.15 -14.62
C ASP A 20 -1.64 1.27 -13.95
N ARG A 21 -2.22 2.46 -13.80
CA ARG A 21 -1.60 3.57 -13.07
C ARG A 21 -1.38 3.21 -11.61
N TYR A 22 -2.36 2.61 -10.96
CA TYR A 22 -2.26 2.20 -9.56
C TYR A 22 -1.16 1.14 -9.38
N LYS A 23 -1.09 0.16 -10.27
CA LYS A 23 -0.01 -0.83 -10.24
C LYS A 23 1.36 -0.18 -10.37
N ASN A 24 1.50 0.81 -11.23
CA ASN A 24 2.76 1.53 -11.40
C ASN A 24 3.13 2.34 -10.15
N ILE A 25 2.15 2.93 -9.48
CA ILE A 25 2.33 3.63 -8.20
C ILE A 25 2.86 2.67 -7.14
N LEU A 26 2.27 1.48 -7.02
CA LEU A 26 2.73 0.46 -6.07
C LEU A 26 4.10 -0.10 -6.44
N LYS A 27 4.40 -0.28 -7.71
CA LYS A 27 5.75 -0.66 -8.16
C LYS A 27 6.78 0.38 -7.76
N LYS A 28 6.48 1.66 -7.93
CA LYS A 28 7.34 2.76 -7.50
C LYS A 28 7.56 2.71 -5.99
N GLN A 29 6.53 2.38 -5.22
CA GLN A 29 6.63 2.20 -3.78
C GLN A 29 7.67 1.13 -3.42
N TYR A 30 7.57 -0.04 -4.04
CA TYR A 30 8.53 -1.13 -3.81
C TYR A 30 9.95 -0.76 -4.24
N GLN A 31 10.11 -0.04 -5.34
CA GLN A 31 11.41 0.38 -5.85
C GLN A 31 12.10 1.40 -4.96
N ASN A 32 11.35 2.21 -4.22
CA ASN A 32 11.85 3.27 -3.37
C ASN A 32 11.74 2.95 -1.87
N LEU A 33 11.32 1.75 -1.53
CA LEU A 33 11.22 1.29 -0.16
C LEU A 33 12.61 1.17 0.45
N ALA A 34 12.79 1.78 1.62
CA ALA A 34 13.98 1.59 2.44
C ALA A 34 13.64 0.68 3.62
N TYR A 35 14.59 -0.14 4.05
CA TYR A 35 14.36 -1.01 5.20
C TYR A 35 15.63 -1.14 6.03
N GLU A 36 15.43 -1.47 7.31
CA GLU A 36 16.51 -1.78 8.24
C GLU A 36 16.07 -2.92 9.15
N ILE A 37 16.89 -3.96 9.24
CA ILE A 37 16.63 -5.08 10.16
C ILE A 37 17.05 -4.64 11.55
N LYS A 38 16.10 -4.62 12.50
CA LYS A 38 16.33 -4.16 13.86
C LYS A 38 16.65 -5.29 14.83
N ASN A 39 16.02 -6.45 14.63
CA ASN A 39 16.19 -7.56 15.55
C ASN A 39 15.85 -8.88 14.85
N GLU A 40 16.52 -9.94 15.29
CA GLU A 40 16.26 -11.30 14.82
C GLU A 40 16.19 -12.23 16.03
N THR A 41 15.17 -13.08 16.06
CA THR A 41 15.00 -14.09 17.11
C THR A 41 14.80 -15.45 16.45
N ILE A 42 15.61 -16.43 16.83
CA ILE A 42 15.52 -17.80 16.31
C ILE A 42 15.14 -18.73 17.46
N ASP A 43 14.09 -19.53 17.25
CA ASP A 43 13.63 -20.53 18.20
C ASP A 43 13.36 -21.83 17.45
N GLY A 44 14.37 -22.72 17.41
CA GLY A 44 14.30 -23.98 16.68
C GLY A 44 14.09 -23.77 15.18
N ASP A 45 12.98 -24.26 14.67
CA ASP A 45 12.63 -24.17 13.25
C ASP A 45 11.80 -22.90 12.91
N LYS A 46 11.69 -21.98 13.86
CA LYS A 46 10.97 -20.72 13.67
C LYS A 46 11.89 -19.53 13.90
N ALA A 47 11.64 -18.47 13.16
CA ALA A 47 12.34 -17.20 13.36
C ALA A 47 11.38 -16.04 13.23
N THR A 48 11.71 -14.95 13.93
CA THR A 48 11.00 -13.68 13.81
C THR A 48 12.04 -12.60 13.51
N VAL A 49 11.76 -11.78 12.50
CA VAL A 49 12.64 -10.68 12.11
C VAL A 49 11.86 -9.38 12.23
N GLU A 50 12.35 -8.48 13.08
CA GLU A 50 11.79 -7.13 13.20
C GLU A 50 12.46 -6.24 12.16
N VAL A 51 11.65 -5.70 11.24
CA VAL A 51 12.13 -4.84 10.15
C VAL A 51 11.42 -3.50 10.24
N GLU A 52 12.21 -2.43 10.19
CA GLU A 52 11.67 -1.08 10.05
C GLU A 52 11.71 -0.71 8.57
N ILE A 53 10.56 -0.30 8.03
CA ILE A 53 10.46 0.12 6.63
C ILE A 53 10.08 1.59 6.55
N LYS A 54 10.58 2.25 5.50
CA LYS A 54 10.25 3.63 5.19
C LYS A 54 9.67 3.67 3.78
N VAL A 55 8.42 4.11 3.67
CA VAL A 55 7.63 4.09 2.44
C VAL A 55 6.92 5.41 2.23
N TYR A 56 6.49 5.70 1.00
CA TYR A 56 5.64 6.86 0.73
C TYR A 56 4.34 6.74 1.53
N ASP A 57 3.92 7.85 2.10
CA ASP A 57 2.71 7.93 2.93
C ASP A 57 1.47 8.08 2.07
N TYR A 58 1.02 7.00 1.46
CA TYR A 58 -0.19 6.99 0.63
C TYR A 58 -1.46 7.04 1.48
N TYR A 59 -1.40 6.61 2.74
CA TYR A 59 -2.54 6.73 3.65
C TYR A 59 -2.95 8.20 3.84
N LYS A 60 -1.98 9.06 4.10
CA LYS A 60 -2.21 10.51 4.24
C LYS A 60 -2.84 11.10 2.98
N ILE A 61 -2.38 10.69 1.80
CA ILE A 61 -2.90 11.16 0.53
C ILE A 61 -4.34 10.69 0.31
N ASN A 62 -4.64 9.43 0.64
CA ASN A 62 -5.99 8.90 0.56
C ASN A 62 -6.95 9.70 1.44
N MET A 63 -6.56 9.97 2.68
CA MET A 63 -7.39 10.75 3.61
C MET A 63 -7.59 12.18 3.13
N ALA A 64 -6.55 12.82 2.63
CA ALA A 64 -6.65 14.16 2.05
C ALA A 64 -7.54 14.19 0.81
N SER A 65 -7.49 13.15 -0.02
CA SER A 65 -8.34 13.03 -1.21
C SER A 65 -9.81 12.88 -0.85
N GLU A 66 -10.12 12.11 0.17
CA GLU A 66 -11.49 11.95 0.68
C GLU A 66 -12.03 13.28 1.22
N THR A 67 -11.22 14.02 1.97
CA THR A 67 -11.57 15.33 2.48
C THR A 67 -11.82 16.32 1.33
N TYR A 68 -10.93 16.32 0.35
CA TYR A 68 -11.10 17.17 -0.84
C TYR A 68 -12.41 16.86 -1.57
N TYR A 69 -12.71 15.56 -1.74
CA TYR A 69 -13.97 15.14 -2.35
C TYR A 69 -15.18 15.67 -1.56
N SER A 70 -15.16 15.53 -0.24
CA SER A 70 -16.27 16.01 0.60
C SER A 70 -16.50 17.52 0.48
N ASP A 71 -15.42 18.28 0.35
CA ASP A 71 -15.47 19.74 0.27
C ASP A 71 -15.75 20.24 -1.16
N ASN A 72 -15.54 19.44 -2.19
CA ASN A 72 -15.61 19.83 -3.59
C ASN A 72 -16.38 18.84 -4.45
N GLN A 73 -17.49 18.32 -3.94
CA GLN A 73 -18.27 17.27 -4.63
C GLN A 73 -18.69 17.67 -6.05
N ASP A 74 -18.92 18.95 -6.31
CA ASP A 74 -19.33 19.44 -7.63
C ASP A 74 -18.28 19.19 -8.71
N GLU A 75 -17.00 19.11 -8.35
CA GLU A 75 -15.93 18.82 -9.30
C GLU A 75 -15.94 17.36 -9.79
N PHE A 76 -16.62 16.49 -9.06
CA PHE A 76 -16.64 15.04 -9.32
C PHE A 76 -18.04 14.54 -9.71
N LYS A 77 -18.86 15.42 -10.27
CA LYS A 77 -20.19 15.05 -10.71
C LYS A 77 -20.28 14.90 -12.22
N ASN A 78 -21.16 13.99 -12.64
CA ASN A 78 -21.63 13.88 -14.01
C ASN A 78 -23.16 14.03 -13.94
N GLY A 79 -23.66 15.25 -14.13
CA GLY A 79 -25.05 15.57 -13.80
C GLY A 79 -25.27 15.60 -12.30
N ASP A 80 -26.24 14.84 -11.80
CA ASP A 80 -26.58 14.75 -10.38
C ASP A 80 -25.87 13.57 -9.66
N THR A 81 -25.06 12.79 -10.37
CA THR A 81 -24.39 11.62 -9.83
C THR A 81 -22.88 11.83 -9.74
N MET A 82 -22.26 11.15 -8.78
CA MET A 82 -20.81 11.13 -8.64
C MET A 82 -20.15 10.44 -9.85
N ASP A 83 -19.13 11.07 -10.41
CA ASP A 83 -18.29 10.45 -11.43
C ASP A 83 -17.06 9.83 -10.77
N ILE A 84 -17.11 8.52 -10.51
CA ILE A 84 -16.03 7.79 -9.85
C ILE A 84 -14.74 7.81 -10.66
N VAL A 85 -14.83 7.90 -11.99
CA VAL A 85 -13.64 7.97 -12.85
C VAL A 85 -12.88 9.26 -12.61
N LYS A 86 -13.57 10.39 -12.51
CA LYS A 86 -12.95 11.68 -12.19
C LYS A 86 -12.29 11.67 -10.82
N TYR A 87 -12.95 11.10 -9.82
CA TYR A 87 -12.41 11.02 -8.47
C TYR A 87 -11.16 10.14 -8.43
N ASN A 88 -11.20 8.98 -9.07
CA ASN A 88 -10.06 8.09 -9.13
C ASN A 88 -8.88 8.72 -9.86
N ASP A 89 -9.11 9.45 -10.95
CA ASP A 89 -8.04 10.18 -11.65
C ASP A 89 -7.39 11.22 -10.74
N TYR A 90 -8.20 11.98 -9.99
CA TYR A 90 -7.70 12.96 -9.03
C TYR A 90 -6.82 12.28 -7.97
N LYS A 91 -7.31 11.21 -7.37
CA LYS A 91 -6.60 10.47 -6.33
C LYS A 91 -5.28 9.88 -6.85
N LEU A 92 -5.30 9.31 -8.05
CA LEU A 92 -4.08 8.76 -8.68
C LEU A 92 -3.06 9.86 -8.96
N ASP A 93 -3.49 11.03 -9.42
CA ASP A 93 -2.61 12.18 -9.64
C ASP A 93 -1.94 12.60 -8.32
N GLU A 94 -2.70 12.63 -7.22
CA GLU A 94 -2.14 12.96 -5.90
C GLU A 94 -1.16 11.89 -5.41
N LEU A 95 -1.46 10.62 -5.61
CA LEU A 95 -0.55 9.53 -5.25
C LEU A 95 0.77 9.60 -6.04
N ASP A 96 0.71 9.95 -7.33
CA ASP A 96 1.91 10.13 -8.16
C ASP A 96 2.83 11.25 -7.66
N LYS A 97 2.29 12.23 -6.94
CA LYS A 97 3.03 13.35 -6.39
C LYS A 97 3.59 13.09 -5.01
N ALA A 98 3.40 11.90 -4.45
CA ALA A 98 3.82 11.58 -3.09
C ALA A 98 5.31 11.82 -2.88
N LYS A 99 5.65 12.53 -1.80
CA LYS A 99 7.03 12.83 -1.39
C LYS A 99 7.28 12.47 0.07
N ASP A 100 6.28 12.65 0.91
CA ASP A 100 6.39 12.38 2.34
C ASP A 100 6.43 10.87 2.58
N LYS A 101 7.28 10.46 3.51
CA LYS A 101 7.43 9.05 3.87
C LYS A 101 7.00 8.82 5.31
N VAL A 102 6.57 7.61 5.57
CA VAL A 102 6.20 7.14 6.89
C VAL A 102 7.01 5.88 7.23
N THR A 103 7.28 5.70 8.50
CA THR A 103 8.01 4.55 9.00
C THR A 103 7.06 3.57 9.69
N TYR A 104 7.13 2.31 9.30
CA TYR A 104 6.38 1.22 9.93
C TYR A 104 7.33 0.15 10.43
N THR A 105 6.91 -0.57 11.47
CA THR A 105 7.59 -1.77 11.93
C THR A 105 6.84 -3.01 11.47
N LEU A 106 7.56 -3.96 10.88
CA LEU A 106 7.05 -5.27 10.51
C LEU A 106 7.71 -6.33 11.36
N ASN A 107 6.93 -7.30 11.82
CA ASN A 107 7.45 -8.50 12.47
C ASN A 107 7.21 -9.68 11.53
N LEU A 108 8.24 -10.00 10.74
CA LEU A 108 8.17 -11.06 9.75
C LEU A 108 8.48 -12.40 10.41
N THR A 109 7.69 -13.40 10.10
CA THR A 109 7.88 -14.75 10.62
C THR A 109 8.37 -15.66 9.52
N LEU A 110 9.29 -16.58 9.88
CA LEU A 110 9.86 -17.55 8.98
C LEU A 110 9.80 -18.92 9.65
N HIS A 111 9.76 -19.95 8.83
CA HIS A 111 9.88 -21.33 9.29
C HIS A 111 10.92 -22.06 8.46
N LYS A 112 11.44 -23.15 9.02
CA LYS A 112 12.50 -23.93 8.38
C LYS A 112 11.89 -25.17 7.73
N GLU A 113 12.17 -25.35 6.44
CA GLU A 113 11.82 -26.55 5.67
C GLU A 113 13.05 -27.02 4.91
N ASP A 114 13.40 -28.30 5.02
CA ASP A 114 14.55 -28.90 4.31
C ASP A 114 15.84 -28.08 4.49
N ASP A 115 16.11 -27.65 5.72
CA ASP A 115 17.26 -26.81 6.11
C ASP A 115 17.29 -25.41 5.48
N LYS A 116 16.16 -24.96 4.94
CA LYS A 116 16.01 -23.60 4.36
C LYS A 116 14.99 -22.80 5.14
N TRP A 117 15.32 -21.52 5.37
CA TRP A 117 14.37 -20.57 5.94
C TRP A 117 13.41 -20.09 4.87
N ILE A 118 12.10 -20.18 5.16
CA ILE A 118 11.04 -19.78 4.27
C ILE A 118 10.20 -18.72 4.98
N LEU A 119 9.99 -17.58 4.31
CA LEU A 119 9.14 -16.53 4.82
C LEU A 119 7.68 -16.97 4.82
N ASP A 120 7.02 -16.86 5.97
CA ASP A 120 5.59 -17.10 6.07
C ASP A 120 4.80 -16.04 5.29
N ASP A 121 3.58 -16.39 4.88
CA ASP A 121 2.71 -15.45 4.18
C ASP A 121 2.52 -14.17 5.00
N LEU A 122 2.57 -13.04 4.32
CA LEU A 122 2.35 -11.74 4.95
C LEU A 122 0.88 -11.58 5.31
N THR A 123 0.62 -10.97 6.46
CA THR A 123 -0.73 -10.60 6.87
C THR A 123 -1.22 -9.39 6.06
N ASP A 124 -2.54 -9.17 6.05
CA ASP A 124 -3.13 -8.00 5.39
C ASP A 124 -2.58 -6.70 5.98
N VAL A 125 -2.32 -6.65 7.29
CA VAL A 125 -1.71 -5.50 7.96
C VAL A 125 -0.29 -5.25 7.44
N GLU A 126 0.52 -6.30 7.31
CA GLU A 126 1.88 -6.19 6.80
C GLU A 126 1.89 -5.71 5.34
N ILE A 127 0.99 -6.24 4.52
CA ILE A 127 0.82 -5.82 3.12
C ILE A 127 0.43 -4.35 3.05
N SER A 128 -0.53 -3.91 3.89
CA SER A 128 -0.95 -2.50 3.94
C SER A 128 0.20 -1.58 4.33
N LYS A 129 1.04 -2.00 5.27
CA LYS A 129 2.24 -1.24 5.66
C LYS A 129 3.24 -1.11 4.51
N LEU A 130 3.50 -2.21 3.81
CA LEU A 130 4.40 -2.20 2.64
C LEU A 130 3.89 -1.27 1.55
N HIS A 131 2.58 -1.18 1.37
CA HIS A 131 1.96 -0.31 0.37
C HIS A 131 1.87 1.15 0.82
N GLY A 132 2.16 1.44 2.10
CA GLY A 132 2.04 2.80 2.65
C GLY A 132 0.60 3.23 2.87
N LEU A 133 -0.32 2.27 3.01
CA LEU A 133 -1.76 2.50 3.14
C LEU A 133 -2.31 2.17 4.54
N TYR A 134 -1.46 1.78 5.45
CA TYR A 134 -1.89 1.41 6.80
C TYR A 134 -2.18 2.65 7.65
N ALA A 135 -3.33 2.66 8.31
CA ALA A 135 -3.75 3.75 9.19
C ALA A 135 -2.82 3.86 10.42
N TYR A 136 -2.43 5.07 10.76
CA TYR A 136 -1.60 5.35 11.94
C TYR A 136 -2.23 6.42 12.84
#